data_24b1ae69cf2f9dea6bdffedcca876e81
#
_entry.id   24b1ae69cf2f9dea6bdffedcca876e81
#
_cell.length_a   1.000
_cell.length_b   1.000
_cell.length_c   1.000
_cell.angle_alpha   90.00
_cell.angle_beta   90.00
_cell.angle_gamma   90.00
#
_symmetry.space_group_name_H-M   'P 1'
#
loop_
_entity.id
_entity.type
_entity.pdbx_description
1 polymer ?
#
loop_
_entity_poly.entity_id
_entity_poly.type
_entity_poly.pdbx_seq_one_letter_code
_entity_poly.pdbx_strand_id
1 'polypeptide(L)'
;MTLKKHIVIFVVFLLLSALAFSGFLFFADNAISKLPHAGYANFNPLEGGEPINVSYFDKISKRVRTKHYSFTSEAEPILLKGYEVVPTYTTCDYFTILNEPLKGSGFTENDQNSLKKKVIISDTLALKLYFNTDVTGKVLELGGENYIVAGIFEDSKNLMDKFSKDGKERIFIPYTLAESPENLPVHTIVYDTTTASAGYIEQMNTPQYHFTSLTEKAKVLNTIKHVAFLFIYLACAVTLMYLWYKLCAKLLKEIGDNLKKNYFVKSF
;
A
#
# COMPACT_ATOMS: atom_id res chain seq x y z
N MET A 1 -3.32 -23.67 44.45
CA MET A 1 -2.46 -23.54 43.23
C MET A 1 -1.25 -22.73 43.64
N THR A 2 -0.04 -23.26 43.58
CA THR A 2 1.16 -22.68 44.15
C THR A 2 1.59 -21.40 43.41
N LEU A 3 2.09 -20.38 44.12
CA LEU A 3 2.60 -19.12 43.60
C LEU A 3 3.50 -19.29 42.37
N LYS A 4 4.31 -20.38 42.36
CA LYS A 4 5.18 -20.76 41.24
C LYS A 4 4.42 -21.00 39.95
N LYS A 5 3.23 -21.63 39.97
CA LYS A 5 2.43 -21.86 38.75
C LYS A 5 1.89 -20.56 38.15
N HIS A 6 1.48 -19.60 38.98
CA HIS A 6 1.01 -18.30 38.47
C HIS A 6 2.12 -17.48 37.84
N ILE A 7 3.35 -17.53 38.42
CA ILE A 7 4.52 -16.87 37.86
C ILE A 7 4.86 -17.48 36.48
N VAL A 8 4.88 -18.81 36.37
CA VAL A 8 5.17 -19.48 35.10
C VAL A 8 4.13 -19.11 34.03
N ILE A 9 2.83 -19.18 34.35
CA ILE A 9 1.76 -18.80 33.41
C ILE A 9 1.91 -17.35 32.96
N PHE A 10 2.23 -16.44 33.90
CA PHE A 10 2.43 -15.02 33.58
C PHE A 10 3.62 -14.81 32.64
N VAL A 11 4.76 -15.45 32.92
CA VAL A 11 5.96 -15.37 32.07
C VAL A 11 5.68 -15.94 30.67
N VAL A 12 4.99 -17.07 30.55
CA VAL A 12 4.60 -17.64 29.27
C VAL A 12 3.67 -16.71 28.49
N PHE A 13 2.69 -16.12 29.17
CA PHE A 13 1.78 -15.16 28.54
C PHE A 13 2.53 -13.90 28.05
N LEU A 14 3.48 -13.41 28.82
CA LEU A 14 4.31 -12.26 28.49
C LEU A 14 5.23 -12.55 27.28
N LEU A 15 5.79 -13.74 27.21
CA LEU A 15 6.59 -14.19 26.07
C LEU A 15 5.74 -14.35 24.78
N LEU A 16 4.55 -14.93 24.91
CA LEU A 16 3.63 -15.07 23.76
C LEU A 16 3.14 -13.71 23.25
N SER A 17 2.81 -12.78 24.15
CA SER A 17 2.42 -11.43 23.75
C SER A 17 3.57 -10.66 23.10
N ALA A 18 4.79 -10.80 23.59
CA ALA A 18 5.98 -10.19 22.97
C ALA A 18 6.26 -10.75 21.57
N LEU A 19 6.11 -12.09 21.40
CA LEU A 19 6.23 -12.75 20.10
C LEU A 19 5.17 -12.27 19.09
N ALA A 20 3.90 -12.25 19.50
CA ALA A 20 2.79 -11.80 18.66
C ALA A 20 2.99 -10.33 18.24
N PHE A 21 3.46 -9.50 19.16
CA PHE A 21 3.73 -8.10 18.90
C PHE A 21 4.93 -7.86 17.99
N SER A 22 6.03 -8.59 18.19
CA SER A 22 7.18 -8.50 17.28
C SER A 22 6.81 -8.94 15.86
N GLY A 23 5.96 -9.96 15.72
CA GLY A 23 5.40 -10.38 14.45
C GLY A 23 4.54 -9.29 13.80
N PHE A 24 3.69 -8.63 14.57
CA PHE A 24 2.88 -7.49 14.08
C PHE A 24 3.76 -6.33 13.61
N LEU A 25 4.80 -5.97 14.36
CA LEU A 25 5.72 -4.90 13.98
C LEU A 25 6.48 -5.22 12.69
N PHE A 26 7.01 -6.44 12.59
CA PHE A 26 7.69 -6.89 11.38
C PHE A 26 6.77 -6.83 10.17
N PHE A 27 5.53 -7.25 10.33
CA PHE A 27 4.53 -7.19 9.26
C PHE A 27 4.18 -5.75 8.89
N ALA A 28 3.99 -4.87 9.88
CA ALA A 28 3.70 -3.45 9.65
C ALA A 28 4.86 -2.73 8.97
N ASP A 29 6.10 -2.96 9.41
CA ASP A 29 7.29 -2.36 8.77
C ASP A 29 7.47 -2.84 7.33
N ASN A 30 7.27 -4.14 7.08
CA ASN A 30 7.33 -4.69 5.74
C ASN A 30 6.22 -4.13 4.82
N ALA A 31 5.03 -3.91 5.36
CA ALA A 31 3.93 -3.29 4.62
C ALA A 31 4.21 -1.81 4.30
N ILE A 32 4.70 -1.03 5.28
CA ILE A 32 5.02 0.39 5.12
C ILE A 32 6.19 0.58 4.14
N SER A 33 7.24 -0.24 4.24
CA SER A 33 8.42 -0.12 3.38
C SER A 33 8.16 -0.42 1.91
N LYS A 34 7.08 -1.13 1.61
CA LYS A 34 6.66 -1.46 0.24
C LYS A 34 5.70 -0.44 -0.37
N LEU A 35 5.17 0.49 0.43
CA LEU A 35 4.31 1.54 -0.11
C LEU A 35 5.15 2.51 -0.94
N PRO A 36 4.76 2.77 -2.20
CA PRO A 36 5.44 3.75 -3.03
C PRO A 36 5.24 5.16 -2.48
N HIS A 37 6.19 6.03 -2.73
CA HIS A 37 6.06 7.46 -2.47
C HIS A 37 5.19 8.12 -3.54
N ALA A 38 3.97 7.65 -3.69
CA ALA A 38 3.05 8.07 -4.73
C ALA A 38 1.75 8.63 -4.14
N GLY A 39 1.12 9.51 -4.89
CA GLY A 39 -0.22 10.00 -4.67
C GLY A 39 -1.11 9.66 -5.86
N TYR A 40 -2.40 9.57 -5.59
CA TYR A 40 -3.44 9.37 -6.58
C TYR A 40 -4.44 10.51 -6.53
N ALA A 41 -4.90 10.94 -7.69
CA ALA A 41 -6.08 11.77 -7.84
C ALA A 41 -7.07 11.02 -8.73
N ASN A 42 -8.11 10.47 -8.12
CA ASN A 42 -9.14 9.69 -8.80
C ASN A 42 -10.33 10.57 -9.13
N PHE A 43 -10.80 10.48 -10.37
CA PHE A 43 -12.03 11.12 -10.79
C PHE A 43 -13.23 10.54 -10.02
N ASN A 44 -14.06 11.42 -9.45
CA ASN A 44 -15.28 11.03 -8.75
C ASN A 44 -16.50 11.51 -9.51
N PRO A 45 -17.22 10.64 -10.23
CA PRO A 45 -18.38 11.02 -10.99
C PRO A 45 -19.55 11.55 -10.13
N LEU A 46 -19.55 11.26 -8.81
CA LEU A 46 -20.61 11.69 -7.89
C LEU A 46 -20.51 13.19 -7.53
N GLU A 47 -19.34 13.80 -7.70
CA GLU A 47 -19.14 15.23 -7.42
C GLU A 47 -19.52 16.13 -8.60
N GLY A 48 -19.96 15.53 -9.70
CA GLY A 48 -20.38 16.23 -10.92
C GLY A 48 -19.20 16.69 -11.78
N GLY A 49 -19.48 17.00 -13.04
CA GLY A 49 -18.47 17.40 -14.02
C GLY A 49 -17.96 16.24 -14.85
N GLU A 50 -17.11 16.56 -15.82
CA GLU A 50 -16.45 15.60 -16.69
C GLU A 50 -14.97 15.45 -16.29
N PRO A 51 -14.36 14.29 -16.53
CA PRO A 51 -12.93 14.14 -16.33
C PRO A 51 -12.17 15.08 -17.25
N ILE A 52 -11.04 15.62 -16.78
CA ILE A 52 -10.16 16.41 -17.65
C ILE A 52 -9.62 15.53 -18.77
N ASN A 53 -9.34 16.12 -19.92
CA ASN A 53 -8.70 15.41 -21.02
C ASN A 53 -7.17 15.50 -20.94
N VAL A 54 -6.50 14.60 -21.66
CA VAL A 54 -5.02 14.53 -21.68
C VAL A 54 -4.41 15.85 -22.17
N SER A 55 -5.01 16.54 -23.14
CA SER A 55 -4.46 17.82 -23.61
C SER A 55 -4.47 18.91 -22.56
N TYR A 56 -5.48 18.93 -21.69
CA TYR A 56 -5.52 19.85 -20.54
C TYR A 56 -4.51 19.45 -19.48
N PHE A 57 -4.42 18.15 -19.20
CA PHE A 57 -3.44 17.60 -18.27
C PHE A 57 -2.01 17.92 -18.71
N ASP A 58 -1.67 17.76 -19.99
CA ASP A 58 -0.36 18.12 -20.55
C ASP A 58 -0.03 19.61 -20.43
N LYS A 59 -1.00 20.49 -20.60
CA LYS A 59 -0.80 21.94 -20.40
C LYS A 59 -0.43 22.26 -18.96
N ILE A 60 -1.05 21.57 -18.00
CA ILE A 60 -0.76 21.77 -16.58
C ILE A 60 0.62 21.19 -16.25
N SER A 61 0.91 19.99 -16.71
CA SER A 61 2.16 19.30 -16.44
C SER A 61 3.39 20.02 -16.98
N LYS A 62 3.29 20.64 -18.17
CA LYS A 62 4.34 21.50 -18.74
C LYS A 62 4.65 22.71 -17.89
N ARG A 63 3.67 23.24 -17.12
CA ARG A 63 3.90 24.33 -16.18
C ARG A 63 4.66 23.89 -14.95
N VAL A 64 4.51 22.62 -14.55
CA VAL A 64 5.11 22.06 -13.34
C VAL A 64 6.57 21.64 -13.54
N ARG A 65 7.06 21.53 -14.77
CA ARG A 65 8.43 21.14 -15.15
C ARG A 65 8.93 19.82 -14.57
N THR A 66 8.05 18.92 -14.15
CA THR A 66 8.44 17.65 -13.58
C THR A 66 7.91 16.50 -14.42
N LYS A 67 8.74 15.48 -14.63
CA LYS A 67 8.42 14.27 -15.38
C LYS A 67 7.87 13.13 -14.50
N HIS A 68 7.53 13.41 -13.23
CA HIS A 68 7.18 12.38 -12.27
C HIS A 68 5.66 12.29 -12.03
N TYR A 69 4.92 12.22 -13.10
CA TYR A 69 3.48 11.98 -13.07
C TYR A 69 3.06 11.08 -14.23
N SER A 70 1.99 10.39 -14.04
CA SER A 70 1.33 9.56 -15.04
C SER A 70 -0.18 9.67 -14.88
N PHE A 71 -0.91 9.12 -15.82
CA PHE A 71 -2.36 9.04 -15.73
C PHE A 71 -2.86 7.71 -16.26
N THR A 72 -4.11 7.38 -15.94
CA THR A 72 -4.84 6.31 -16.59
C THR A 72 -6.14 6.84 -17.17
N SER A 73 -6.48 6.30 -18.35
CA SER A 73 -7.74 6.49 -19.03
C SER A 73 -8.34 5.12 -19.30
N GLU A 74 -9.46 4.81 -18.67
CA GLU A 74 -10.15 3.53 -18.87
C GLU A 74 -11.07 3.63 -20.09
N ALA A 75 -11.00 2.65 -20.99
CA ALA A 75 -11.94 2.48 -22.07
C ALA A 75 -13.10 1.56 -21.65
N GLU A 76 -14.09 1.40 -22.52
CA GLU A 76 -15.16 0.44 -22.30
C GLU A 76 -14.61 -0.99 -22.20
N PRO A 77 -15.16 -1.80 -21.27
CA PRO A 77 -14.74 -3.18 -21.11
C PRO A 77 -14.95 -3.98 -22.40
N ILE A 78 -13.97 -4.81 -22.71
CA ILE A 78 -14.01 -5.73 -23.87
C ILE A 78 -13.97 -7.18 -23.42
N LEU A 79 -14.54 -8.06 -24.23
CA LEU A 79 -14.44 -9.51 -24.01
C LEU A 79 -13.22 -10.06 -24.73
N LEU A 80 -12.27 -10.59 -23.96
CA LEU A 80 -11.06 -11.22 -24.45
C LEU A 80 -11.05 -12.70 -24.07
N LYS A 81 -11.24 -13.57 -25.07
CA LYS A 81 -11.37 -15.04 -24.87
C LYS A 81 -12.37 -15.42 -23.75
N GLY A 82 -13.46 -14.66 -23.63
CA GLY A 82 -14.51 -14.91 -22.62
C GLY A 82 -14.28 -14.25 -21.25
N TYR A 83 -13.19 -13.49 -21.08
CA TYR A 83 -12.93 -12.70 -19.88
C TYR A 83 -13.21 -11.22 -20.17
N GLU A 84 -13.90 -10.56 -19.25
CA GLU A 84 -14.10 -9.12 -19.30
C GLU A 84 -12.82 -8.41 -18.85
N VAL A 85 -12.31 -7.52 -19.71
CA VAL A 85 -11.06 -6.81 -19.49
C VAL A 85 -11.23 -5.34 -19.82
N VAL A 86 -10.69 -4.45 -19.03
CA VAL A 86 -10.72 -3.01 -19.23
C VAL A 86 -9.41 -2.55 -19.89
N PRO A 87 -9.43 -2.11 -21.15
CA PRO A 87 -8.29 -1.44 -21.75
C PRO A 87 -8.02 -0.13 -21.02
N THR A 88 -6.81 0.04 -20.52
CA THR A 88 -6.40 1.18 -19.72
C THR A 88 -5.22 1.87 -20.39
N TYR A 89 -5.45 3.05 -20.92
CA TYR A 89 -4.41 3.86 -21.55
C TYR A 89 -3.58 4.58 -20.50
N THR A 90 -2.25 4.55 -20.63
CA THR A 90 -1.35 5.18 -19.66
C THR A 90 -0.01 5.58 -20.30
N THR A 91 0.85 6.26 -19.53
CA THR A 91 2.22 6.59 -19.92
C THR A 91 3.20 5.51 -19.50
N CYS A 92 4.42 5.55 -20.05
CA CYS A 92 5.50 4.62 -19.70
C CYS A 92 5.94 4.71 -18.22
N ASP A 93 5.71 5.85 -17.58
CA ASP A 93 6.18 6.10 -16.20
C ASP A 93 5.24 5.55 -15.12
N TYR A 94 4.05 5.09 -15.49
CA TYR A 94 3.01 4.65 -14.54
C TYR A 94 3.52 3.63 -13.52
N PHE A 95 4.10 2.53 -13.99
CA PHE A 95 4.60 1.47 -13.13
C PHE A 95 5.85 1.88 -12.34
N THR A 96 6.66 2.77 -12.91
CA THR A 96 7.86 3.32 -12.25
C THR A 96 7.48 4.21 -11.06
N ILE A 97 6.48 5.08 -11.23
CA ILE A 97 6.00 5.95 -10.14
C ILE A 97 5.39 5.11 -9.01
N LEU A 98 4.66 4.05 -9.35
CA LEU A 98 4.08 3.14 -8.38
C LEU A 98 5.10 2.17 -7.75
N ASN A 99 6.36 2.20 -8.21
CA ASN A 99 7.38 1.22 -7.80
C ASN A 99 6.89 -0.22 -7.95
N GLU A 100 6.10 -0.47 -9.00
CA GLU A 100 5.55 -1.79 -9.26
C GLU A 100 6.48 -2.57 -10.18
N PRO A 101 7.06 -3.69 -9.71
CA PRO A 101 8.00 -4.45 -10.51
C PRO A 101 7.28 -5.17 -11.65
N LEU A 102 7.85 -5.05 -12.85
CA LEU A 102 7.40 -5.76 -14.04
C LEU A 102 8.32 -6.95 -14.34
N LYS A 103 7.73 -8.07 -14.71
CA LYS A 103 8.44 -9.14 -15.44
C LYS A 103 8.46 -8.72 -16.91
N GLY A 104 9.63 -8.46 -17.46
CA GLY A 104 9.79 -7.88 -18.80
C GLY A 104 10.21 -6.41 -18.74
N SER A 105 10.19 -5.74 -19.89
CA SER A 105 10.67 -4.35 -20.02
C SER A 105 9.58 -3.28 -19.88
N GLY A 106 8.31 -3.68 -19.89
CA GLY A 106 7.23 -2.72 -20.07
C GLY A 106 7.29 -2.02 -21.44
N PHE A 107 6.68 -0.86 -21.55
CA PHE A 107 6.86 0.02 -22.71
C PHE A 107 7.65 1.28 -22.29
N THR A 108 8.51 1.74 -23.20
CA THR A 108 9.40 2.87 -22.99
C THR A 108 8.84 4.13 -23.65
N GLU A 109 9.41 5.29 -23.34
CA GLU A 109 9.10 6.55 -24.03
C GLU A 109 9.31 6.42 -25.57
N ASN A 110 10.34 5.69 -25.99
CA ASN A 110 10.56 5.43 -27.41
C ASN A 110 9.46 4.55 -28.04
N ASP A 111 8.92 3.60 -27.29
CA ASP A 111 7.82 2.77 -27.76
C ASP A 111 6.53 3.58 -27.93
N GLN A 112 6.26 4.52 -27.00
CA GLN A 112 5.15 5.46 -27.09
C GLN A 112 5.29 6.37 -28.33
N ASN A 113 6.46 6.98 -28.50
CA ASN A 113 6.74 7.91 -29.62
C ASN A 113 6.73 7.21 -30.98
N SER A 114 7.11 5.93 -31.00
CA SER A 114 7.13 5.11 -32.23
C SER A 114 5.82 4.36 -32.48
N LEU A 115 4.78 4.59 -31.69
CA LEU A 115 3.47 3.94 -31.79
C LEU A 115 3.56 2.41 -31.79
N LYS A 116 4.49 1.83 -31.01
CA LYS A 116 4.62 0.38 -30.94
C LYS A 116 3.46 -0.23 -30.17
N LYS A 117 2.81 -1.22 -30.77
CA LYS A 117 1.68 -1.96 -30.19
C LYS A 117 2.18 -2.91 -29.11
N LYS A 118 2.38 -2.38 -27.92
CA LYS A 118 2.80 -3.11 -26.72
C LYS A 118 1.73 -3.03 -25.63
N VAL A 119 1.63 -4.09 -24.81
CA VAL A 119 0.72 -4.15 -23.68
C VAL A 119 1.40 -4.68 -22.43
N ILE A 120 0.91 -4.26 -21.28
CA ILE A 120 1.28 -4.83 -19.98
C ILE A 120 0.00 -5.44 -19.41
N ILE A 121 0.11 -6.68 -18.92
CA ILE A 121 -1.03 -7.44 -18.37
C ILE A 121 -0.70 -7.94 -16.96
N SER A 122 -1.73 -8.30 -16.19
CA SER A 122 -1.52 -8.95 -14.89
C SER A 122 -1.07 -10.40 -15.06
N ASP A 123 -0.40 -10.94 -14.05
CA ASP A 123 -0.04 -12.36 -13.99
C ASP A 123 -1.30 -13.25 -13.93
N THR A 124 -2.36 -12.79 -13.27
CA THR A 124 -3.67 -13.47 -13.25
C THR A 124 -4.30 -13.54 -14.63
N LEU A 125 -4.28 -12.45 -15.38
CA LEU A 125 -4.78 -12.42 -16.75
C LEU A 125 -3.90 -13.27 -17.68
N ALA A 126 -2.57 -13.21 -17.53
CA ALA A 126 -1.64 -14.06 -18.27
C ALA A 126 -1.94 -15.55 -18.06
N LEU A 127 -2.21 -15.96 -16.82
CA LEU A 127 -2.58 -17.33 -16.49
C LEU A 127 -3.92 -17.73 -17.13
N LYS A 128 -4.93 -16.84 -17.10
CA LYS A 128 -6.25 -17.08 -17.73
C LYS A 128 -6.16 -17.23 -19.25
N LEU A 129 -5.34 -16.41 -19.91
CA LEU A 129 -5.28 -16.36 -21.39
C LEU A 129 -4.33 -17.38 -21.99
N TYR A 130 -3.23 -17.71 -21.28
CA TYR A 130 -2.12 -18.51 -21.82
C TYR A 130 -1.75 -19.72 -20.97
N PHE A 131 -2.40 -19.91 -19.80
CA PHE A 131 -2.06 -20.96 -18.82
C PHE A 131 -0.60 -20.89 -18.35
N ASN A 132 0.00 -19.69 -18.45
CA ASN A 132 1.38 -19.43 -18.07
C ASN A 132 1.52 -17.98 -17.61
N THR A 133 2.35 -17.74 -16.60
CA THR A 133 2.67 -16.39 -16.12
C THR A 133 3.91 -15.78 -16.81
N ASP A 134 4.64 -16.55 -17.60
CA ASP A 134 5.76 -16.05 -18.43
C ASP A 134 5.34 -15.98 -19.90
N VAL A 135 4.71 -14.87 -20.25
CA VAL A 135 4.16 -14.64 -21.59
C VAL A 135 4.74 -13.40 -22.26
N THR A 136 5.84 -12.86 -21.71
CA THR A 136 6.55 -11.72 -22.31
C THR A 136 6.97 -12.05 -23.75
N GLY A 137 6.72 -11.14 -24.67
CA GLY A 137 7.00 -11.32 -26.10
C GLY A 137 5.89 -12.05 -26.89
N LYS A 138 4.88 -12.62 -26.22
CA LYS A 138 3.74 -13.24 -26.92
C LYS A 138 2.83 -12.16 -27.52
N VAL A 139 2.13 -12.57 -28.57
CA VAL A 139 1.16 -11.70 -29.25
C VAL A 139 -0.21 -11.86 -28.59
N LEU A 140 -0.85 -10.73 -28.33
CA LEU A 140 -2.21 -10.60 -27.83
C LEU A 140 -3.04 -9.85 -28.87
N GLU A 141 -4.11 -10.43 -29.34
CA GLU A 141 -5.05 -9.79 -30.26
C GLU A 141 -6.08 -8.98 -29.46
N LEU A 142 -6.17 -7.68 -29.75
CA LEU A 142 -7.12 -6.74 -29.13
C LEU A 142 -7.82 -5.96 -30.24
N GLY A 143 -9.13 -6.06 -30.35
CA GLY A 143 -9.90 -5.32 -31.36
C GLY A 143 -9.49 -5.60 -32.80
N GLY A 144 -9.00 -6.80 -33.10
CA GLY A 144 -8.49 -7.17 -34.41
C GLY A 144 -7.04 -6.75 -34.70
N GLU A 145 -6.37 -6.16 -33.75
CA GLU A 145 -4.97 -5.74 -33.83
C GLU A 145 -4.06 -6.57 -32.94
N ASN A 146 -2.83 -6.79 -33.41
CA ASN A 146 -1.83 -7.56 -32.67
C ASN A 146 -0.94 -6.68 -31.81
N TYR A 147 -0.93 -6.96 -30.52
CA TYR A 147 -0.08 -6.32 -29.53
C TYR A 147 0.94 -7.31 -28.99
N ILE A 148 2.11 -6.83 -28.62
CA ILE A 148 3.15 -7.64 -27.98
C ILE A 148 3.07 -7.43 -26.47
N VAL A 149 3.00 -8.51 -25.70
CA VAL A 149 3.09 -8.45 -24.23
C VAL A 149 4.51 -8.03 -23.85
N ALA A 150 4.68 -6.78 -23.42
CA ALA A 150 5.96 -6.19 -23.07
C ALA A 150 6.33 -6.37 -21.58
N GLY A 151 5.32 -6.54 -20.75
CA GLY A 151 5.52 -6.70 -19.32
C GLY A 151 4.34 -7.37 -18.63
N ILE A 152 4.61 -7.95 -17.47
CA ILE A 152 3.62 -8.59 -16.61
C ILE A 152 3.81 -8.04 -15.22
N PHE A 153 2.76 -7.48 -14.62
CA PHE A 153 2.76 -7.08 -13.22
C PHE A 153 2.08 -8.13 -12.35
N GLU A 154 2.49 -8.23 -11.09
CA GLU A 154 1.89 -9.18 -10.15
C GLU A 154 0.64 -8.58 -9.51
N ASP A 155 -0.50 -9.17 -9.83
CA ASP A 155 -1.84 -8.64 -9.48
C ASP A 155 -2.18 -8.85 -8.03
N SER A 156 -1.50 -9.00 -7.10
CA SER A 156 -1.83 -9.02 -5.66
C SER A 156 -0.71 -9.55 -4.77
N LYS A 157 0.32 -8.74 -4.60
CA LYS A 157 1.33 -9.04 -3.57
C LYS A 157 0.85 -8.77 -2.16
N ASN A 158 -0.13 -7.88 -1.98
CA ASN A 158 -0.54 -7.39 -0.66
C ASN A 158 -2.03 -7.59 -0.42
N LEU A 159 -2.39 -7.97 0.83
CA LEU A 159 -3.78 -8.01 1.29
C LEU A 159 -4.51 -6.67 1.07
N MET A 160 -3.80 -5.54 1.21
CA MET A 160 -4.35 -4.21 0.97
C MET A 160 -4.76 -3.98 -0.49
N ASP A 161 -3.97 -4.49 -1.43
CA ASP A 161 -4.29 -4.40 -2.86
C ASP A 161 -5.55 -5.21 -3.20
N LYS A 162 -5.74 -6.36 -2.54
CA LYS A 162 -6.97 -7.17 -2.70
C LYS A 162 -8.23 -6.47 -2.24
N PHE A 163 -8.14 -5.62 -1.21
CA PHE A 163 -9.27 -4.86 -0.68
C PHE A 163 -9.53 -3.55 -1.44
N SER A 164 -8.54 -3.02 -2.14
CA SER A 164 -8.66 -1.76 -2.91
C SER A 164 -9.07 -1.97 -4.37
N LYS A 165 -9.02 -3.20 -4.88
CA LYS A 165 -9.37 -3.51 -6.28
C LYS A 165 -10.87 -3.62 -6.48
N ASP A 166 -11.31 -3.04 -7.58
CA ASP A 166 -12.69 -3.15 -8.07
C ASP A 166 -13.02 -4.51 -8.72
N GLY A 167 -12.06 -5.45 -8.68
CA GLY A 167 -12.18 -6.79 -9.27
C GLY A 167 -12.09 -6.84 -10.79
N LYS A 168 -11.81 -5.72 -11.45
CA LYS A 168 -11.70 -5.66 -12.91
C LYS A 168 -10.30 -6.04 -13.38
N GLU A 169 -10.23 -6.90 -14.37
CA GLU A 169 -8.97 -7.17 -15.06
C GLU A 169 -8.63 -6.02 -15.99
N ARG A 170 -7.39 -5.54 -15.96
CA ARG A 170 -6.92 -4.42 -16.77
C ARG A 170 -5.81 -4.84 -17.72
N ILE A 171 -5.81 -4.26 -18.92
CA ILE A 171 -4.71 -4.31 -19.88
C ILE A 171 -4.20 -2.89 -20.08
N PHE A 172 -2.94 -2.65 -19.72
CA PHE A 172 -2.34 -1.34 -19.90
C PHE A 172 -1.76 -1.19 -21.32
N ILE A 173 -2.10 -0.08 -21.96
CA ILE A 173 -1.76 0.24 -23.33
C ILE A 173 -1.14 1.64 -23.37
N PRO A 174 -0.08 1.91 -24.16
CA PRO A 174 0.42 3.26 -24.36
C PRO A 174 -0.70 4.19 -24.84
N TYR A 175 -0.91 5.32 -24.17
CA TYR A 175 -2.00 6.24 -24.49
C TYR A 175 -1.93 6.79 -25.93
N THR A 176 -0.72 6.85 -26.50
CA THR A 176 -0.48 7.31 -27.87
C THR A 176 -1.09 6.41 -28.94
N LEU A 177 -1.53 5.18 -28.57
CA LEU A 177 -2.20 4.23 -29.47
C LEU A 177 -3.73 4.42 -29.51
N ALA A 178 -4.28 5.31 -28.72
CA ALA A 178 -5.70 5.64 -28.80
C ALA A 178 -6.01 6.42 -30.10
N GLU A 179 -7.23 6.32 -30.60
CA GLU A 179 -7.68 7.03 -31.80
C GLU A 179 -7.53 8.57 -31.65
N SER A 180 -7.79 9.10 -30.48
CA SER A 180 -7.67 10.52 -30.16
C SER A 180 -6.97 10.70 -28.81
N PRO A 181 -5.62 10.55 -28.74
CA PRO A 181 -4.88 10.58 -27.49
C PRO A 181 -5.08 11.85 -26.66
N GLU A 182 -5.22 12.99 -27.31
CA GLU A 182 -5.38 14.30 -26.68
C GLU A 182 -6.75 14.47 -25.99
N ASN A 183 -7.77 13.76 -26.46
CA ASN A 183 -9.15 13.84 -25.96
C ASN A 183 -9.48 12.73 -24.95
N LEU A 184 -8.55 11.83 -24.65
CA LEU A 184 -8.78 10.78 -23.67
C LEU A 184 -9.15 11.38 -22.30
N PRO A 185 -10.21 10.86 -21.67
CA PRO A 185 -10.58 11.29 -20.31
C PRO A 185 -9.55 10.76 -19.30
N VAL A 186 -9.06 11.60 -18.43
CA VAL A 186 -8.15 11.20 -17.36
C VAL A 186 -8.96 10.74 -16.15
N HIS A 187 -8.93 9.44 -15.85
CA HIS A 187 -9.68 8.87 -14.72
C HIS A 187 -8.85 8.88 -13.43
N THR A 188 -7.57 8.58 -13.53
CA THR A 188 -6.66 8.60 -12.39
C THR A 188 -5.37 9.32 -12.78
N ILE A 189 -4.92 10.21 -11.93
CA ILE A 189 -3.59 10.82 -12.01
C ILE A 189 -2.73 10.18 -10.93
N VAL A 190 -1.53 9.75 -11.30
CA VAL A 190 -0.53 9.20 -10.37
C VAL A 190 0.68 10.13 -10.39
N TYR A 191 1.18 10.48 -9.22
CA TYR A 191 2.31 11.39 -9.08
C TYR A 191 3.23 11.00 -7.93
N ASP A 192 4.52 11.32 -8.06
CA ASP A 192 5.51 11.12 -7.02
C ASP A 192 5.37 12.22 -5.95
N THR A 193 5.14 11.81 -4.70
CA THR A 193 4.97 12.71 -3.56
C THR A 193 6.28 13.27 -3.01
N THR A 194 7.43 12.76 -3.45
CA THR A 194 8.75 13.26 -3.03
C THR A 194 9.18 14.50 -3.79
N THR A 195 8.50 14.80 -4.90
CA THR A 195 8.84 15.94 -5.77
C THR A 195 7.98 17.16 -5.47
N ALA A 196 8.48 18.34 -5.82
CA ALA A 196 7.72 19.60 -5.71
C ALA A 196 6.41 19.60 -6.54
N SER A 197 6.29 18.69 -7.49
CA SER A 197 5.11 18.49 -8.32
C SER A 197 3.87 18.04 -7.55
N ALA A 198 4.05 17.33 -6.44
CA ALA A 198 2.93 16.89 -5.61
C ALA A 198 2.04 18.08 -5.19
N GLY A 199 2.64 19.14 -4.67
CA GLY A 199 1.91 20.33 -4.25
C GLY A 199 1.16 21.04 -5.39
N TYR A 200 1.65 20.96 -6.62
CA TYR A 200 0.95 21.53 -7.76
C TYR A 200 -0.23 20.68 -8.23
N ILE A 201 -0.07 19.36 -8.25
CA ILE A 201 -1.17 18.46 -8.61
C ILE A 201 -2.30 18.56 -7.58
N GLU A 202 -1.95 18.60 -6.28
CA GLU A 202 -2.93 18.79 -5.21
C GLU A 202 -3.60 20.17 -5.24
N GLN A 203 -2.89 21.22 -5.71
CA GLN A 203 -3.42 22.58 -5.91
C GLN A 203 -4.24 22.76 -7.19
N MET A 204 -4.28 21.76 -8.08
CA MET A 204 -5.11 21.82 -9.29
C MET A 204 -6.59 22.02 -9.00
N ASN A 205 -6.98 21.93 -7.73
CA ASN A 205 -8.30 22.28 -7.17
C ASN A 205 -9.46 21.93 -8.12
N THR A 206 -9.39 20.75 -8.68
CA THR A 206 -10.45 20.21 -9.52
C THR A 206 -11.36 19.43 -8.57
N PRO A 207 -12.53 19.99 -8.19
CA PRO A 207 -13.40 19.38 -7.19
C PRO A 207 -13.84 17.96 -7.56
N GLN A 208 -13.79 17.62 -8.85
CA GLN A 208 -14.14 16.31 -9.36
C GLN A 208 -13.05 15.22 -9.12
N TYR A 209 -11.89 15.57 -8.54
CA TYR A 209 -10.84 14.59 -8.24
C TYR A 209 -10.62 14.44 -6.74
N HIS A 210 -10.68 13.18 -6.28
CA HIS A 210 -10.36 12.84 -4.90
C HIS A 210 -8.87 12.49 -4.76
N PHE A 211 -8.15 13.32 -4.02
CA PHE A 211 -6.72 13.16 -3.79
C PHE A 211 -6.45 12.20 -2.63
N THR A 212 -5.56 11.24 -2.86
CA THR A 212 -5.13 10.27 -1.86
C THR A 212 -3.61 10.12 -1.91
N SER A 213 -2.92 10.48 -0.84
CA SER A 213 -1.48 10.28 -0.72
C SER A 213 -1.17 8.96 0.01
N LEU A 214 -0.45 8.05 -0.65
CA LEU A 214 0.04 6.82 -0.01
C LEU A 214 1.12 7.13 1.02
N THR A 215 1.90 8.18 0.82
CA THR A 215 2.89 8.66 1.78
C THR A 215 2.25 9.11 3.08
N GLU A 216 1.10 9.79 3.02
CA GLU A 216 0.35 10.16 4.23
C GLU A 216 -0.25 8.93 4.92
N LYS A 217 -0.79 7.99 4.17
CA LYS A 217 -1.26 6.71 4.72
C LYS A 217 -0.13 5.96 5.42
N ALA A 218 1.07 5.93 4.84
CA ALA A 218 2.25 5.34 5.47
C ALA A 218 2.62 6.05 6.79
N LYS A 219 2.56 7.39 6.84
CA LYS A 219 2.78 8.16 8.07
C LYS A 219 1.73 7.82 9.14
N VAL A 220 0.46 7.72 8.77
CA VAL A 220 -0.62 7.33 9.69
C VAL A 220 -0.38 5.93 10.24
N LEU A 221 -0.06 4.95 9.41
CA LEU A 221 0.26 3.59 9.82
C LEU A 221 1.46 3.56 10.78
N ASN A 222 2.50 4.34 10.51
CA ASN A 222 3.65 4.46 11.39
C ASN A 222 3.28 5.11 12.73
N THR A 223 2.39 6.09 12.74
CA THR A 223 1.87 6.69 13.97
C THR A 223 1.07 5.68 14.79
N ILE A 224 0.18 4.89 14.15
CA ILE A 224 -0.58 3.82 14.82
C ILE A 224 0.37 2.79 15.45
N LYS A 225 1.44 2.42 14.77
CA LYS A 225 2.49 1.56 15.29
C LYS A 225 3.11 2.13 16.56
N HIS A 226 3.47 3.42 16.60
CA HIS A 226 4.02 4.07 17.80
C HIS A 226 3.03 4.13 18.95
N VAL A 227 1.76 4.39 18.66
CA VAL A 227 0.68 4.35 19.66
C VAL A 227 0.52 2.95 20.25
N ALA A 228 0.55 1.91 19.43
CA ALA A 228 0.52 0.52 19.91
C ALA A 228 1.70 0.19 20.83
N PHE A 229 2.91 0.67 20.54
CA PHE A 229 4.06 0.57 21.43
C PHE A 229 3.79 1.23 22.79
N LEU A 230 3.23 2.43 22.77
CA LEU A 230 2.96 3.18 24.00
C LEU A 230 1.99 2.42 24.92
N PHE A 231 0.96 1.79 24.38
CA PHE A 231 0.05 0.94 25.17
C PHE A 231 0.75 -0.26 25.81
N ILE A 232 1.68 -0.89 25.11
CA ILE A 232 2.44 -2.02 25.65
C ILE A 232 3.39 -1.57 26.74
N TYR A 233 4.10 -0.45 26.56
CA TYR A 233 4.93 0.13 27.62
C TYR A 233 4.11 0.44 28.86
N LEU A 234 2.90 1.00 28.70
CA LEU A 234 2.01 1.29 29.81
C LEU A 234 1.58 0.00 30.54
N ALA A 235 1.19 -1.03 29.81
CA ALA A 235 0.83 -2.32 30.37
C ALA A 235 1.99 -2.97 31.14
N CYS A 236 3.20 -2.94 30.59
CA CYS A 236 4.41 -3.40 31.27
C CYS A 236 4.71 -2.59 32.54
N ALA A 237 4.58 -1.26 32.48
CA ALA A 237 4.80 -0.41 33.63
C ALA A 237 3.80 -0.70 34.76
N VAL A 238 2.53 -0.88 34.46
CA VAL A 238 1.49 -1.23 35.44
C VAL A 238 1.78 -2.60 36.07
N THR A 239 2.17 -3.59 35.29
CA THR A 239 2.52 -4.92 35.80
C THR A 239 3.76 -4.89 36.68
N LEU A 240 4.78 -4.13 36.33
CA LEU A 240 5.97 -3.93 37.13
C LEU A 240 5.64 -3.21 38.48
N MET A 241 4.83 -2.17 38.43
CA MET A 241 4.36 -1.49 39.66
C MET A 241 3.58 -2.44 40.57
N TYR A 242 2.72 -3.29 40.00
CA TYR A 242 1.98 -4.29 40.80
C TYR A 242 2.91 -5.32 41.45
N LEU A 243 3.90 -5.81 40.73
CA LEU A 243 4.91 -6.73 41.28
C LEU A 243 5.74 -6.06 42.37
N TRP A 244 6.16 -4.82 42.16
CA TRP A 244 6.86 -4.01 43.15
C TRP A 244 6.03 -3.81 44.43
N TYR A 245 4.76 -3.45 44.28
CA TYR A 245 3.84 -3.33 45.40
C TYR A 245 3.74 -4.63 46.22
N LYS A 246 3.58 -5.79 45.55
CA LYS A 246 3.56 -7.08 46.26
C LYS A 246 4.86 -7.40 46.97
N LEU A 247 5.99 -7.08 46.38
CA LEU A 247 7.30 -7.28 47.00
C LEU A 247 7.45 -6.42 48.26
N CYS A 248 7.12 -5.14 48.19
CA CYS A 248 7.14 -4.23 49.31
C CYS A 248 6.20 -4.69 50.45
N ALA A 249 4.97 -5.09 50.11
CA ALA A 249 4.02 -5.62 51.08
C ALA A 249 4.54 -6.87 51.82
N LYS A 250 5.21 -7.77 51.07
CA LYS A 250 5.83 -8.96 51.67
C LYS A 250 6.99 -8.61 52.59
N LEU A 251 7.87 -7.71 52.18
CA LEU A 251 9.01 -7.24 52.99
C LEU A 251 8.53 -6.53 54.27
N LEU A 252 7.53 -5.66 54.17
CA LEU A 252 6.93 -5.00 55.34
C LEU A 252 6.32 -5.99 56.34
N LYS A 253 5.67 -7.05 55.83
CA LYS A 253 5.14 -8.12 56.69
C LYS A 253 6.27 -8.90 57.41
N GLU A 254 7.33 -9.28 56.68
CA GLU A 254 8.51 -9.97 57.27
C GLU A 254 9.20 -9.11 58.31
N ILE A 255 9.39 -7.81 58.07
CA ILE A 255 9.93 -6.85 59.06
C ILE A 255 9.03 -6.76 60.29
N GLY A 256 7.72 -6.65 60.09
CA GLY A 256 6.76 -6.60 61.20
C GLY A 256 6.76 -7.86 62.06
N ASP A 257 6.84 -9.03 61.43
CA ASP A 257 6.89 -10.34 62.10
C ASP A 257 8.23 -10.51 62.91
N ASN A 258 9.34 -10.05 62.32
CA ASN A 258 10.65 -10.06 63.00
C ASN A 258 10.73 -9.07 64.16
N LEU A 259 10.15 -7.90 64.05
CA LEU A 259 10.06 -6.94 65.14
C LEU A 259 9.22 -7.50 66.30
N LYS A 260 8.08 -8.09 66.01
CA LYS A 260 7.24 -8.72 67.06
C LYS A 260 8.00 -9.81 67.78
N LYS A 261 8.70 -10.71 67.11
CA LYS A 261 9.51 -11.77 67.71
C LYS A 261 10.60 -11.21 68.60
N ASN A 262 11.32 -10.20 68.17
CA ASN A 262 12.41 -9.58 68.95
C ASN A 262 11.94 -8.75 70.19
N TYR A 263 10.74 -8.18 70.08
CA TYR A 263 10.17 -7.45 71.29
C TYR A 263 9.58 -8.42 72.32
N PHE A 264 8.96 -9.55 71.88
CA PHE A 264 8.47 -10.54 72.84
C PHE A 264 9.57 -11.31 73.56
N VAL A 265 10.74 -11.48 72.96
CA VAL A 265 11.90 -12.16 73.58
C VAL A 265 12.62 -11.26 74.54
N LYS A 266 12.45 -9.92 74.52
CA LYS A 266 13.06 -8.98 75.48
C LYS A 266 12.15 -8.58 76.70
N SER A 267 10.92 -9.09 76.73
CA SER A 267 9.95 -8.80 77.80
C SER A 267 9.76 -9.98 78.78
N PHE A 268 10.63 -10.97 78.74
CA PHE A 268 10.86 -12.03 79.71
C PHE A 268 12.34 -12.00 80.07
#